data_753c6213e588f8879c6b5b173b203cac
#
_entry.id   753c6213e588f8879c6b5b173b203cac
#
_cell.length_a   1.000
_cell.length_b   1.000
_cell.length_c   1.000
_cell.angle_alpha   90.00
_cell.angle_beta   90.00
_cell.angle_gamma   90.00
#
_symmetry.space_group_name_H-M   'P 1'
#
loop_
_entity.id
_entity.type
_entity.pdbx_description
1 polymer ?
#
loop_
_entity_poly.entity_id
_entity_poly.type
_entity_poly.pdbx_seq_one_letter_code
_entity_poly.pdbx_strand_id
1 'polypeptide(L)'
;MGILLGPSLFGWLAPGLFQYVFKSAPPEPMQVLSQIGLILLMFQIGLEFDFSHLTERRFRRVTMAVATAGLVAPFALGLAFGMWSAPRLSPGVHPLTSGLFIATAFSITALPILGRIMIEFDLTRRPLGVIAISAAAVNDVVGWLLLAMVSALAVSRFDGASFGLNVAAVALFGALCWWLARPLLKRLVQRGGSAADPLPNGLLGVVLACVFAGAMSTYQLGIFAIFGGFMLGVLLHDEARFVAAWKERMGQFVT
;
A
#
# COMPACT_ATOMS: atom_id res chain seq x y z
N MET A 1 -6.97 12.47 -18.01
CA MET A 1 -8.30 13.00 -17.60
C MET A 1 -8.18 13.91 -16.38
N GLY A 2 -7.53 13.54 -15.27
CA GLY A 2 -7.43 14.37 -14.06
C GLY A 2 -6.84 15.77 -14.27
N ILE A 3 -5.81 15.92 -15.11
CA ILE A 3 -5.20 17.22 -15.42
C ILE A 3 -6.17 18.09 -16.25
N LEU A 4 -6.91 17.48 -17.18
CA LEU A 4 -7.87 18.19 -18.03
C LEU A 4 -9.09 18.67 -17.24
N LEU A 5 -9.63 17.81 -16.36
CA LEU A 5 -10.80 18.12 -15.53
C LEU A 5 -10.43 18.79 -14.19
N GLY A 6 -9.15 18.80 -13.87
CA GLY A 6 -8.62 19.38 -12.64
C GLY A 6 -8.52 20.92 -12.67
N PRO A 7 -7.98 21.48 -11.58
CA PRO A 7 -7.82 22.93 -11.46
C PRO A 7 -6.90 23.53 -12.53
N SER A 8 -6.00 22.71 -13.13
CA SER A 8 -4.98 23.16 -14.07
C SER A 8 -5.54 23.64 -15.42
N LEU A 9 -6.56 22.94 -15.99
CA LEU A 9 -7.16 23.34 -17.25
C LEU A 9 -8.62 23.75 -17.07
N PHE A 10 -9.49 22.85 -16.61
CA PHE A 10 -10.91 23.16 -16.47
C PHE A 10 -11.16 24.24 -15.42
N GLY A 11 -10.45 24.21 -14.29
CA GLY A 11 -10.52 25.24 -13.27
C GLY A 11 -10.00 26.60 -13.71
N TRP A 12 -9.04 26.63 -14.66
CA TRP A 12 -8.54 27.86 -15.26
C TRP A 12 -9.47 28.40 -16.35
N LEU A 13 -10.01 27.55 -17.23
CA LEU A 13 -10.90 27.94 -18.33
C LEU A 13 -12.31 28.33 -17.88
N ALA A 14 -12.85 27.63 -16.89
CA ALA A 14 -14.21 27.82 -16.41
C ALA A 14 -14.28 27.73 -14.88
N PRO A 15 -13.73 28.68 -14.12
CA PRO A 15 -13.59 28.61 -12.66
C PRO A 15 -14.94 28.51 -11.94
N GLY A 16 -15.98 29.16 -12.43
CA GLY A 16 -17.33 29.08 -11.86
C GLY A 16 -17.95 27.68 -11.97
N LEU A 17 -17.84 27.04 -13.14
CA LEU A 17 -18.32 25.69 -13.37
C LEU A 17 -17.46 24.68 -12.58
N PHE A 18 -16.15 24.87 -12.52
CA PHE A 18 -15.27 24.02 -11.74
C PHE A 18 -15.62 24.05 -10.24
N GLN A 19 -15.87 25.24 -9.68
CA GLN A 19 -16.30 25.38 -8.30
C GLN A 19 -17.66 24.74 -8.07
N TYR A 20 -18.61 24.90 -8.98
CA TYR A 20 -19.93 24.29 -8.88
C TYR A 20 -19.86 22.76 -8.89
N VAL A 21 -19.06 22.17 -9.80
CA VAL A 21 -18.97 20.72 -9.96
C VAL A 21 -18.13 20.06 -8.87
N PHE A 22 -16.96 20.65 -8.50
CA PHE A 22 -15.99 19.98 -7.66
C PHE A 22 -15.84 20.54 -6.24
N LYS A 23 -16.34 21.76 -5.98
CA LYS A 23 -16.24 22.38 -4.65
C LYS A 23 -17.59 22.66 -3.99
N SER A 24 -18.69 22.36 -4.66
CA SER A 24 -20.03 22.52 -4.08
C SER A 24 -20.38 21.42 -3.05
N ALA A 25 -19.71 20.27 -3.12
CA ALA A 25 -19.87 19.17 -2.17
C ALA A 25 -18.61 19.01 -1.31
N PRO A 26 -18.75 18.59 -0.05
CA PRO A 26 -17.60 18.29 0.81
C PRO A 26 -16.75 17.16 0.19
N PRO A 27 -15.40 17.21 0.30
CA PRO A 27 -14.52 16.24 -0.33
C PRO A 27 -14.50 14.85 0.35
N GLU A 28 -15.00 14.76 1.59
CA GLU A 28 -14.92 13.59 2.43
C GLU A 28 -15.54 12.32 1.82
N PRO A 29 -16.76 12.36 1.23
CA PRO A 29 -17.37 11.17 0.64
C PRO A 29 -16.52 10.59 -0.51
N MET A 30 -15.92 11.45 -1.33
CA MET A 30 -15.07 11.02 -2.43
C MET A 30 -13.75 10.41 -1.92
N GLN A 31 -13.19 10.96 -0.85
CA GLN A 31 -11.99 10.41 -0.19
C GLN A 31 -12.27 9.03 0.39
N VAL A 32 -13.40 8.86 1.09
CA VAL A 32 -13.81 7.56 1.64
C VAL A 32 -13.98 6.52 0.53
N LEU A 33 -14.68 6.88 -0.56
CA LEU A 33 -14.87 5.98 -1.70
C LEU A 33 -13.54 5.59 -2.34
N SER A 34 -12.62 6.55 -2.51
CA SER A 34 -11.27 6.31 -3.02
C SER A 34 -10.47 5.35 -2.11
N GLN A 35 -10.56 5.53 -0.79
CA GLN A 35 -9.89 4.63 0.16
C GLN A 35 -10.45 3.22 0.10
N ILE A 36 -11.78 3.07 0.02
CA ILE A 36 -12.43 1.76 -0.16
C ILE A 36 -11.92 1.07 -1.42
N GLY A 37 -11.91 1.79 -2.55
CA GLY A 37 -11.40 1.26 -3.82
C GLY A 37 -9.93 0.82 -3.72
N LEU A 38 -9.07 1.63 -3.10
CA LEU A 38 -7.65 1.30 -2.91
C LEU A 38 -7.43 0.09 -1.98
N ILE A 39 -8.21 -0.04 -0.90
CA ILE A 39 -8.13 -1.21 -0.01
C ILE A 39 -8.49 -2.49 -0.76
N LEU A 40 -9.57 -2.46 -1.55
CA LEU A 40 -10.02 -3.60 -2.34
C LEU A 40 -9.03 -3.94 -3.46
N LEU A 41 -8.48 -2.94 -4.14
CA LEU A 41 -7.43 -3.13 -5.14
C LEU A 41 -6.19 -3.80 -4.51
N MET A 42 -5.76 -3.33 -3.35
CA MET A 42 -4.63 -3.92 -2.64
C MET A 42 -4.89 -5.34 -2.17
N PHE A 43 -6.10 -5.63 -1.73
CA PHE A 43 -6.51 -6.99 -1.42
C PHE A 43 -6.43 -7.90 -2.66
N GLN A 44 -6.92 -7.42 -3.81
CA GLN A 44 -6.83 -8.16 -5.08
C GLN A 44 -5.38 -8.40 -5.50
N ILE A 45 -4.51 -7.39 -5.43
CA ILE A 45 -3.08 -7.54 -5.72
C ILE A 45 -2.46 -8.60 -4.80
N GLY A 46 -2.81 -8.56 -3.51
CA GLY A 46 -2.36 -9.56 -2.54
C GLY A 46 -2.82 -10.97 -2.86
N LEU A 47 -4.07 -11.15 -3.34
CA LEU A 47 -4.60 -12.45 -3.78
C LEU A 47 -3.89 -13.00 -5.02
N GLU A 48 -3.45 -12.13 -5.92
CA GLU A 48 -2.78 -12.51 -7.17
C GLU A 48 -1.30 -12.79 -6.98
N PHE A 49 -0.76 -12.46 -5.82
CA PHE A 49 0.65 -12.56 -5.54
C PHE A 49 1.10 -14.00 -5.33
N ASP A 50 2.06 -14.47 -6.12
CA ASP A 50 2.61 -15.83 -6.04
C ASP A 50 3.94 -15.86 -5.29
N PHE A 51 3.90 -16.34 -4.05
CA PHE A 51 5.09 -16.49 -3.19
C PHE A 51 5.95 -17.70 -3.53
N SER A 52 5.55 -18.60 -4.43
CA SER A 52 6.30 -19.82 -4.74
C SER A 52 7.73 -19.51 -5.19
N HIS A 53 7.90 -18.44 -5.94
CA HIS A 53 9.21 -17.99 -6.39
C HIS A 53 10.12 -17.43 -5.29
N LEU A 54 9.54 -16.89 -4.19
CA LEU A 54 10.33 -16.35 -3.07
C LEU A 54 10.92 -17.42 -2.14
N THR A 55 10.49 -18.67 -2.27
CA THR A 55 11.10 -19.79 -1.53
C THR A 55 12.50 -20.10 -2.01
N GLU A 56 12.82 -19.81 -3.26
CA GLU A 56 14.15 -20.00 -3.83
C GLU A 56 15.12 -18.93 -3.31
N ARG A 57 16.28 -19.36 -2.80
CA ARG A 57 17.34 -18.45 -2.26
C ARG A 57 17.77 -17.39 -3.27
N ARG A 58 17.79 -17.72 -4.57
CA ARG A 58 18.21 -16.82 -5.65
C ARG A 58 17.20 -15.67 -5.79
N PHE A 59 15.91 -15.97 -5.90
CA PHE A 59 14.86 -14.97 -6.02
C PHE A 59 14.81 -14.05 -4.79
N ARG A 60 14.89 -14.61 -3.59
CA ARG A 60 14.92 -13.83 -2.35
C ARG A 60 16.09 -12.85 -2.30
N ARG A 61 17.30 -13.29 -2.72
CA ARG A 61 18.47 -12.39 -2.79
C ARG A 61 18.28 -11.27 -3.79
N VAL A 62 17.74 -11.56 -4.97
CA VAL A 62 17.47 -10.56 -6.00
C VAL A 62 16.41 -9.57 -5.52
N THR A 63 15.30 -10.05 -4.95
CA THR A 63 14.26 -9.18 -4.39
C THR A 63 14.80 -8.25 -3.30
N MET A 64 15.59 -8.78 -2.37
CA MET A 64 16.21 -7.95 -1.32
C MET A 64 17.23 -6.96 -1.88
N ALA A 65 18.02 -7.35 -2.89
CA ALA A 65 18.96 -6.44 -3.55
C ALA A 65 18.20 -5.31 -4.29
N VAL A 66 17.13 -5.64 -5.00
CA VAL A 66 16.28 -4.66 -5.69
C VAL A 66 15.60 -3.73 -4.68
N ALA A 67 15.02 -4.28 -3.60
CA ALA A 67 14.41 -3.48 -2.54
C ALA A 67 15.43 -2.53 -1.89
N THR A 68 16.60 -3.05 -1.51
CA THR A 68 17.65 -2.24 -0.88
C THR A 68 18.19 -1.17 -1.83
N ALA A 69 18.49 -1.52 -3.07
CA ALA A 69 18.99 -0.55 -4.05
C ALA A 69 17.94 0.51 -4.38
N GLY A 70 16.67 0.09 -4.56
CA GLY A 70 15.54 0.98 -4.84
C GLY A 70 15.18 1.91 -3.68
N LEU A 71 15.55 1.55 -2.45
CA LEU A 71 15.38 2.42 -1.28
C LEU A 71 16.62 3.31 -1.07
N VAL A 72 17.82 2.71 -0.99
CA VAL A 72 19.05 3.39 -0.57
C VAL A 72 19.53 4.41 -1.61
N ALA A 73 19.48 4.08 -2.91
CA ALA A 73 19.97 4.98 -3.94
C ALA A 73 19.14 6.28 -4.04
N PRO A 74 17.79 6.24 -4.16
CA PRO A 74 16.99 7.46 -4.14
C PRO A 74 17.07 8.21 -2.80
N PHE A 75 17.19 7.47 -1.67
CA PHE A 75 17.35 8.09 -0.35
C PHE A 75 18.65 8.90 -0.26
N ALA A 76 19.76 8.35 -0.69
CA ALA A 76 21.05 9.03 -0.68
C ALA A 76 21.05 10.27 -1.59
N LEU A 77 20.49 10.14 -2.80
CA LEU A 77 20.36 11.26 -3.73
C LEU A 77 19.41 12.34 -3.19
N GLY A 78 18.25 11.93 -2.63
CA GLY A 78 17.29 12.82 -2.02
C GLY A 78 17.86 13.55 -0.80
N LEU A 79 18.66 12.87 0.02
CA LEU A 79 19.34 13.47 1.18
C LEU A 79 20.35 14.54 0.71
N ALA A 80 21.21 14.19 -0.25
CA ALA A 80 22.20 15.10 -0.80
C ALA A 80 21.52 16.34 -1.42
N PHE A 81 20.51 16.13 -2.24
CA PHE A 81 19.73 17.21 -2.87
C PHE A 81 19.01 18.07 -1.82
N GLY A 82 18.36 17.45 -0.85
CA GLY A 82 17.61 18.15 0.19
C GLY A 82 18.50 19.00 1.09
N MET A 83 19.67 18.49 1.49
CA MET A 83 20.65 19.26 2.26
C MET A 83 21.21 20.43 1.45
N TRP A 84 21.48 20.22 0.16
CA TRP A 84 21.99 21.28 -0.73
C TRP A 84 20.95 22.37 -1.01
N SER A 85 19.68 22.00 -1.19
CA SER A 85 18.59 22.91 -1.54
C SER A 85 17.97 23.62 -0.34
N ALA A 86 18.08 23.05 0.86
CA ALA A 86 17.44 23.58 2.09
C ALA A 86 17.73 25.06 2.35
N PRO A 87 18.97 25.56 2.27
CA PRO A 87 19.26 26.98 2.55
C PRO A 87 18.55 27.94 1.59
N ARG A 88 18.19 27.48 0.39
CA ARG A 88 17.55 28.27 -0.68
C ARG A 88 16.04 28.13 -0.68
N LEU A 89 15.53 26.92 -0.50
CA LEU A 89 14.09 26.60 -0.67
C LEU A 89 13.33 26.55 0.64
N SER A 90 14.01 26.33 1.76
CA SER A 90 13.38 26.20 3.08
C SER A 90 14.18 26.98 4.15
N PRO A 91 14.35 28.31 4.00
CA PRO A 91 15.08 29.10 4.99
C PRO A 91 14.35 28.99 6.34
N GLY A 92 15.08 28.60 7.40
CA GLY A 92 14.53 28.37 8.74
C GLY A 92 14.28 26.92 9.12
N VAL A 93 14.38 25.98 8.17
CA VAL A 93 14.36 24.53 8.46
C VAL A 93 15.80 24.02 8.51
N HIS A 94 16.08 23.16 9.52
CA HIS A 94 17.42 22.58 9.62
C HIS A 94 17.73 21.73 8.37
N PRO A 95 18.88 21.91 7.70
CA PRO A 95 19.19 21.24 6.44
C PRO A 95 19.06 19.71 6.49
N LEU A 96 19.46 19.08 7.60
CA LEU A 96 19.34 17.64 7.78
C LEU A 96 17.86 17.18 7.80
N THR A 97 16.98 17.92 8.49
CA THR A 97 15.54 17.58 8.54
C THR A 97 14.91 17.69 7.15
N SER A 98 15.19 18.77 6.42
CA SER A 98 14.75 18.93 5.04
C SER A 98 15.31 17.83 4.13
N GLY A 99 16.61 17.52 4.30
CA GLY A 99 17.27 16.44 3.57
C GLY A 99 16.64 15.08 3.81
N LEU A 100 16.38 14.71 5.06
CA LEU A 100 15.74 13.45 5.44
C LEU A 100 14.30 13.36 4.90
N PHE A 101 13.55 14.46 4.92
CA PHE A 101 12.20 14.50 4.37
C PHE A 101 12.21 14.24 2.86
N ILE A 102 13.06 14.94 2.11
CA ILE A 102 13.20 14.76 0.66
C ILE A 102 13.73 13.36 0.33
N ALA A 103 14.72 12.86 1.10
CA ALA A 103 15.23 11.51 0.97
C ALA A 103 14.13 10.45 1.08
N THR A 104 13.30 10.58 2.12
CA THR A 104 12.16 9.68 2.34
C THR A 104 11.15 9.79 1.20
N ALA A 105 10.80 11.00 0.78
CA ALA A 105 9.84 11.22 -0.32
C ALA A 105 10.31 10.61 -1.65
N PHE A 106 11.62 10.63 -1.94
CA PHE A 106 12.17 10.03 -3.16
C PHE A 106 12.27 8.50 -3.09
N SER A 107 12.28 7.93 -1.89
CA SER A 107 12.47 6.48 -1.67
C SER A 107 11.17 5.70 -1.61
N ILE A 108 10.04 6.37 -1.36
CA ILE A 108 8.73 5.70 -1.26
C ILE A 108 8.26 5.32 -2.66
N THR A 109 7.98 4.04 -2.84
CA THR A 109 7.44 3.46 -4.07
C THR A 109 5.93 3.37 -3.98
N ALA A 110 5.21 3.62 -5.08
CA ALA A 110 3.75 3.53 -5.12
C ALA A 110 3.30 2.09 -5.46
N LEU A 111 3.25 1.19 -4.46
CA LEU A 111 2.79 -0.20 -4.64
C LEU A 111 1.43 -0.31 -5.36
N PRO A 112 0.40 0.52 -5.08
CA PRO A 112 -0.88 0.42 -5.78
C PRO A 112 -0.78 0.65 -7.29
N ILE A 113 0.04 1.62 -7.70
CA ILE A 113 0.24 1.94 -9.13
C ILE A 113 1.02 0.80 -9.81
N LEU A 114 2.10 0.34 -9.17
CA LEU A 114 2.88 -0.78 -9.68
C LEU A 114 2.03 -2.04 -9.80
N GLY A 115 1.24 -2.37 -8.77
CA GLY A 115 0.35 -3.52 -8.75
C GLY A 115 -0.68 -3.46 -9.88
N ARG A 116 -1.32 -2.30 -10.10
CA ARG A 116 -2.25 -2.11 -11.21
C ARG A 116 -1.59 -2.34 -12.58
N ILE A 117 -0.41 -1.76 -12.79
CA ILE A 117 0.37 -1.98 -14.03
C ILE A 117 0.68 -3.47 -14.22
N MET A 118 1.10 -4.16 -13.15
CA MET A 118 1.41 -5.59 -13.22
C MET A 118 0.17 -6.44 -13.55
N ILE A 119 -1.01 -6.08 -13.04
CA ILE A 119 -2.28 -6.73 -13.37
C ILE A 119 -2.62 -6.48 -14.85
N GLU A 120 -2.56 -5.24 -15.31
CA GLU A 120 -2.92 -4.85 -16.69
C GLU A 120 -2.06 -5.56 -17.74
N PHE A 121 -0.77 -5.79 -17.45
CA PHE A 121 0.15 -6.51 -18.33
C PHE A 121 0.26 -8.02 -18.04
N ASP A 122 -0.57 -8.58 -17.15
CA ASP A 122 -0.53 -9.99 -16.72
C ASP A 122 0.87 -10.44 -16.25
N LEU A 123 1.55 -9.56 -15.49
CA LEU A 123 2.91 -9.79 -14.98
C LEU A 123 2.93 -10.22 -13.51
N THR A 124 1.81 -10.21 -12.80
CA THR A 124 1.71 -10.49 -11.35
C THR A 124 2.30 -11.84 -10.94
N ARG A 125 2.16 -12.84 -11.81
CA ARG A 125 2.67 -14.21 -11.59
C ARG A 125 4.01 -14.49 -12.25
N ARG A 126 4.54 -13.57 -13.04
CA ARG A 126 5.85 -13.72 -13.66
C ARG A 126 6.97 -13.40 -12.69
N PRO A 127 8.16 -13.99 -12.79
CA PRO A 127 9.29 -13.74 -11.89
C PRO A 127 9.61 -12.26 -11.71
N LEU A 128 9.52 -11.48 -12.79
CA LEU A 128 9.74 -10.03 -12.75
C LEU A 128 8.69 -9.31 -11.89
N GLY A 129 7.41 -9.63 -12.08
CA GLY A 129 6.31 -9.05 -11.31
C GLY A 129 6.40 -9.41 -9.83
N VAL A 130 6.70 -10.68 -9.53
CA VAL A 130 6.88 -11.15 -8.14
C VAL A 130 8.03 -10.38 -7.45
N ILE A 131 9.18 -10.24 -8.12
CA ILE A 131 10.31 -9.47 -7.56
C ILE A 131 9.91 -8.01 -7.36
N ALA A 132 9.30 -7.38 -8.36
CA ALA A 132 8.93 -5.97 -8.33
C ALA A 132 7.89 -5.67 -7.22
N ILE A 133 6.81 -6.45 -7.13
CA ILE A 133 5.76 -6.26 -6.12
C ILE A 133 6.31 -6.54 -4.71
N SER A 134 7.11 -7.60 -4.54
CA SER A 134 7.73 -7.90 -3.23
C SER A 134 8.68 -6.81 -2.78
N ALA A 135 9.53 -6.32 -3.68
CA ALA A 135 10.45 -5.24 -3.38
C ALA A 135 9.71 -3.94 -3.03
N ALA A 136 8.67 -3.61 -3.80
CA ALA A 136 7.83 -2.45 -3.54
C ALA A 136 7.10 -2.55 -2.19
N ALA A 137 6.54 -3.72 -1.84
CA ALA A 137 5.88 -3.92 -0.56
C ALA A 137 6.84 -3.73 0.64
N VAL A 138 8.08 -4.24 0.54
CA VAL A 138 9.11 -4.00 1.56
C VAL A 138 9.46 -2.51 1.64
N ASN A 139 9.66 -1.86 0.50
CA ASN A 139 10.01 -0.44 0.43
C ASN A 139 8.91 0.45 0.99
N ASP A 140 7.64 0.11 0.74
CA ASP A 140 6.50 0.85 1.28
C ASP A 140 6.49 0.79 2.81
N VAL A 141 6.62 -0.40 3.43
CA VAL A 141 6.68 -0.53 4.90
C VAL A 141 7.83 0.28 5.47
N VAL A 142 9.03 0.11 4.91
CA VAL A 142 10.23 0.85 5.38
C VAL A 142 10.06 2.35 5.16
N GLY A 143 9.52 2.77 4.02
CA GLY A 143 9.27 4.17 3.70
C GLY A 143 8.32 4.85 4.69
N TRP A 144 7.24 4.15 5.11
CA TRP A 144 6.33 4.67 6.13
C TRP A 144 6.97 4.79 7.51
N LEU A 145 7.78 3.82 7.91
CA LEU A 145 8.55 3.91 9.16
C LEU A 145 9.54 5.06 9.11
N LEU A 146 10.23 5.27 7.98
CA LEU A 146 11.12 6.40 7.77
C LEU A 146 10.35 7.73 7.83
N LEU A 147 9.19 7.82 7.19
CA LEU A 147 8.37 9.04 7.22
C LEU A 147 7.90 9.37 8.63
N ALA A 148 7.46 8.37 9.40
CA ALA A 148 7.08 8.55 10.80
C ALA A 148 8.26 9.05 11.64
N MET A 149 9.44 8.46 11.45
CA MET A 149 10.68 8.87 12.13
C MET A 149 11.06 10.31 11.79
N VAL A 150 11.08 10.65 10.50
CA VAL A 150 11.48 12.00 10.02
C VAL A 150 10.46 13.05 10.47
N SER A 151 9.16 12.73 10.45
CA SER A 151 8.11 13.61 10.96
C SER A 151 8.27 13.89 12.45
N ALA A 152 8.60 12.85 13.24
CA ALA A 152 8.86 13.01 14.68
C ALA A 152 10.11 13.86 14.94
N LEU A 153 11.18 13.69 14.15
CA LEU A 153 12.39 14.53 14.23
C LEU A 153 12.11 15.98 13.87
N ALA A 154 11.25 16.25 12.88
CA ALA A 154 10.89 17.58 12.44
C ALA A 154 10.14 18.37 13.51
N VAL A 155 9.32 17.69 14.31
CA VAL A 155 8.53 18.31 15.42
C VAL A 155 9.34 18.36 16.73
N SER A 156 10.62 17.94 16.74
CA SER A 156 11.48 17.85 17.93
C SER A 156 10.90 16.98 19.07
N ARG A 157 10.08 15.99 18.71
CA ARG A 157 9.43 15.04 19.63
C ARG A 157 9.82 13.59 19.34
N PHE A 158 11.00 13.37 18.77
CA PHE A 158 11.44 12.00 18.53
C PHE A 158 11.66 11.30 19.87
N ASP A 159 10.79 10.36 20.18
CA ASP A 159 10.96 9.42 21.28
C ASP A 159 11.28 8.03 20.69
N GLY A 160 12.52 7.59 20.92
CA GLY A 160 13.00 6.31 20.44
C GLY A 160 12.22 5.11 21.01
N ALA A 161 11.67 5.24 22.22
CA ALA A 161 10.85 4.21 22.84
C ALA A 161 9.50 4.07 22.11
N SER A 162 8.81 5.17 21.83
CA SER A 162 7.57 5.18 21.06
C SER A 162 7.76 4.69 19.62
N PHE A 163 8.88 5.06 18.99
CA PHE A 163 9.22 4.54 17.66
C PHE A 163 9.45 3.02 17.69
N GLY A 164 10.24 2.53 18.66
CA GLY A 164 10.48 1.10 18.85
C GLY A 164 9.18 0.31 19.10
N LEU A 165 8.25 0.89 19.88
CA LEU A 165 6.94 0.31 20.14
C LEU A 165 6.10 0.22 18.88
N ASN A 166 6.10 1.23 18.01
CA ASN A 166 5.39 1.21 16.73
C ASN A 166 5.95 0.14 15.80
N VAL A 167 7.27 0.02 15.68
CA VAL A 167 7.92 -1.04 14.89
C VAL A 167 7.55 -2.42 15.42
N ALA A 168 7.60 -2.61 16.75
CA ALA A 168 7.19 -3.86 17.39
C ALA A 168 5.71 -4.19 17.16
N ALA A 169 4.83 -3.19 17.21
CA ALA A 169 3.39 -3.34 16.97
C ALA A 169 3.11 -3.76 15.51
N VAL A 170 3.83 -3.21 14.54
CA VAL A 170 3.74 -3.61 13.11
C VAL A 170 4.22 -5.05 12.93
N ALA A 171 5.35 -5.41 13.54
CA ALA A 171 5.87 -6.78 13.49
C ALA A 171 4.90 -7.78 14.15
N LEU A 172 4.32 -7.40 15.29
CA LEU A 172 3.30 -8.19 15.99
C LEU A 172 2.03 -8.36 15.12
N PHE A 173 1.57 -7.28 14.48
CA PHE A 173 0.44 -7.35 13.55
C PHE A 173 0.71 -8.34 12.42
N GLY A 174 1.87 -8.27 11.78
CA GLY A 174 2.29 -9.22 10.74
C GLY A 174 2.31 -10.67 11.24
N ALA A 175 2.84 -10.89 12.44
CA ALA A 175 2.88 -12.19 13.09
C ALA A 175 1.47 -12.71 13.40
N LEU A 176 0.59 -11.89 13.95
CA LEU A 176 -0.81 -12.25 14.20
C LEU A 176 -1.56 -12.57 12.91
N CYS A 177 -1.33 -11.80 11.85
CA CYS A 177 -1.89 -12.08 10.54
C CYS A 177 -1.45 -13.46 10.03
N TRP A 178 -0.16 -13.78 10.14
CA TRP A 178 0.37 -15.04 9.61
C TRP A 178 -0.03 -16.27 10.45
N TRP A 179 0.03 -16.21 11.77
CA TRP A 179 -0.21 -17.36 12.62
C TRP A 179 -1.67 -17.51 13.07
N LEU A 180 -2.42 -16.43 13.18
CA LEU A 180 -3.81 -16.46 13.66
C LEU A 180 -4.80 -16.18 12.54
N ALA A 181 -4.68 -15.06 11.81
CA ALA A 181 -5.65 -14.68 10.81
C ALA A 181 -5.63 -15.63 9.61
N ARG A 182 -4.46 -16.06 9.13
CA ARG A 182 -4.32 -16.98 8.00
C ARG A 182 -5.09 -18.30 8.18
N PRO A 183 -4.88 -19.09 9.24
CA PRO A 183 -5.61 -20.35 9.42
C PRO A 183 -7.11 -20.13 9.63
N LEU A 184 -7.51 -19.04 10.27
CA LEU A 184 -8.92 -18.69 10.46
C LEU A 184 -9.60 -18.35 9.12
N LEU A 185 -8.99 -17.48 8.33
CA LEU A 185 -9.50 -17.06 7.02
C LEU A 185 -9.57 -18.24 6.05
N LYS A 186 -8.55 -19.09 6.01
CA LYS A 186 -8.56 -20.29 5.18
C LYS A 186 -9.69 -21.24 5.57
N ARG A 187 -9.85 -21.52 6.86
CA ARG A 187 -10.97 -22.35 7.34
C ARG A 187 -12.33 -21.74 7.00
N LEU A 188 -12.45 -20.41 7.11
CA LEU A 188 -13.65 -19.67 6.75
C LEU A 188 -13.98 -19.83 5.26
N VAL A 189 -13.01 -19.60 4.38
CA VAL A 189 -13.16 -19.70 2.93
C VAL A 189 -13.46 -21.14 2.51
N GLN A 190 -12.74 -22.14 3.06
CA GLN A 190 -12.92 -23.55 2.74
C GLN A 190 -14.26 -24.12 3.21
N ARG A 191 -14.79 -23.63 4.34
CA ARG A 191 -16.08 -24.08 4.89
C ARG A 191 -17.27 -23.27 4.39
N GLY A 192 -17.08 -21.99 4.10
CA GLY A 192 -18.13 -21.08 3.67
C GLY A 192 -18.45 -21.17 2.18
N GLY A 193 -17.50 -21.63 1.36
CA GLY A 193 -17.68 -21.86 -0.07
C GLY A 193 -18.07 -23.31 -0.37
N SER A 194 -18.74 -23.53 -1.50
CA SER A 194 -19.06 -24.85 -2.04
C SER A 194 -18.37 -25.07 -3.39
N ALA A 195 -18.43 -26.29 -3.90
CA ALA A 195 -17.91 -26.59 -5.25
C ALA A 195 -18.69 -25.83 -6.34
N ALA A 196 -19.99 -25.58 -6.11
CA ALA A 196 -20.87 -24.86 -7.05
C ALA A 196 -20.78 -23.34 -6.90
N ASP A 197 -20.57 -22.81 -5.69
CA ASP A 197 -20.38 -21.39 -5.40
C ASP A 197 -19.24 -21.21 -4.38
N PRO A 198 -18.00 -21.00 -4.86
CA PRO A 198 -16.85 -20.81 -3.99
C PRO A 198 -16.89 -19.53 -3.15
N LEU A 199 -17.71 -18.55 -3.54
CA LEU A 199 -17.82 -17.26 -2.87
C LEU A 199 -19.30 -16.82 -2.73
N PRO A 200 -20.11 -17.50 -1.90
CA PRO A 200 -21.48 -17.07 -1.66
C PRO A 200 -21.53 -15.68 -0.99
N ASN A 201 -22.67 -14.97 -1.15
CA ASN A 201 -22.81 -13.59 -0.68
C ASN A 201 -22.51 -13.40 0.82
N GLY A 202 -22.86 -14.39 1.66
CA GLY A 202 -22.54 -14.37 3.08
C GLY A 202 -21.04 -14.42 3.34
N LEU A 203 -20.32 -15.30 2.62
CA LEU A 203 -18.86 -15.38 2.72
C LEU A 203 -18.17 -14.12 2.20
N LEU A 204 -18.65 -13.58 1.07
CA LEU A 204 -18.17 -12.31 0.53
C LEU A 204 -18.27 -11.20 1.58
N GLY A 205 -19.43 -11.05 2.23
CA GLY A 205 -19.63 -10.05 3.29
C GLY A 205 -18.66 -10.21 4.46
N VAL A 206 -18.42 -11.44 4.92
CA VAL A 206 -17.47 -11.70 6.02
C VAL A 206 -16.02 -11.43 5.60
N VAL A 207 -15.63 -11.81 4.37
CA VAL A 207 -14.28 -11.50 3.85
C VAL A 207 -14.07 -10.00 3.76
N LEU A 208 -15.04 -9.25 3.21
CA LEU A 208 -14.97 -7.80 3.15
C LEU A 208 -14.84 -7.17 4.54
N ALA A 209 -15.63 -7.64 5.51
CA ALA A 209 -15.52 -7.18 6.90
C ALA A 209 -14.11 -7.44 7.47
N CYS A 210 -13.52 -8.61 7.22
CA CYS A 210 -12.14 -8.91 7.62
C CYS A 210 -11.14 -7.98 6.92
N VAL A 211 -11.28 -7.72 5.62
CA VAL A 211 -10.41 -6.83 4.85
C VAL A 211 -10.43 -5.42 5.44
N PHE A 212 -11.61 -4.87 5.71
CA PHE A 212 -11.72 -3.54 6.32
C PHE A 212 -11.25 -3.52 7.78
N ALA A 213 -11.46 -4.59 8.56
CA ALA A 213 -10.91 -4.70 9.91
C ALA A 213 -9.37 -4.72 9.88
N GLY A 214 -8.75 -5.44 8.94
CA GLY A 214 -7.30 -5.42 8.73
C GLY A 214 -6.80 -4.04 8.31
N ALA A 215 -7.51 -3.38 7.40
CA ALA A 215 -7.20 -2.01 6.96
C ALA A 215 -7.28 -1.00 8.12
N MET A 216 -8.31 -1.10 8.96
CA MET A 216 -8.45 -0.24 10.14
C MET A 216 -7.34 -0.51 11.16
N SER A 217 -6.95 -1.76 11.36
CA SER A 217 -5.85 -2.13 12.26
C SER A 217 -4.53 -1.49 11.84
N THR A 218 -4.17 -1.58 10.54
CA THR A 218 -2.95 -0.94 10.03
C THR A 218 -3.01 0.59 10.08
N TYR A 219 -4.18 1.18 9.84
CA TYR A 219 -4.38 2.61 9.99
C TYR A 219 -4.13 3.09 11.43
N GLN A 220 -4.62 2.37 12.44
CA GLN A 220 -4.39 2.69 13.85
C GLN A 220 -2.92 2.51 14.28
N LEU A 221 -2.18 1.63 13.60
CA LEU A 221 -0.74 1.44 13.80
C LEU A 221 0.11 2.56 13.15
N GLY A 222 -0.52 3.58 12.54
CA GLY A 222 0.17 4.67 11.85
C GLY A 222 0.71 4.29 10.48
N ILE A 223 0.24 3.16 9.93
CA ILE A 223 0.53 2.72 8.57
C ILE A 223 -0.73 2.92 7.72
N PHE A 224 -0.57 3.02 6.39
CA PHE A 224 -1.71 3.16 5.50
C PHE A 224 -2.66 1.97 5.58
N ALA A 225 -3.97 2.27 5.59
CA ALA A 225 -5.04 1.26 5.59
C ALA A 225 -4.93 0.23 4.44
N ILE A 226 -4.39 0.63 3.30
CA ILE A 226 -4.19 -0.22 2.12
C ILE A 226 -3.30 -1.44 2.40
N PHE A 227 -2.36 -1.34 3.36
CA PHE A 227 -1.52 -2.46 3.77
C PHE A 227 -2.29 -3.60 4.41
N GLY A 228 -3.28 -3.29 5.23
CA GLY A 228 -4.15 -4.30 5.82
C GLY A 228 -4.89 -5.10 4.75
N GLY A 229 -5.42 -4.41 3.73
CA GLY A 229 -6.03 -5.07 2.58
C GLY A 229 -5.05 -5.99 1.84
N PHE A 230 -3.88 -5.48 1.47
CA PHE A 230 -2.83 -6.26 0.81
C PHE A 230 -2.42 -7.50 1.62
N MET A 231 -2.14 -7.33 2.91
CA MET A 231 -1.73 -8.43 3.78
C MET A 231 -2.79 -9.53 3.82
N LEU A 232 -4.09 -9.19 3.95
CA LEU A 232 -5.15 -10.19 3.97
C LEU A 232 -5.31 -10.91 2.63
N GLY A 233 -5.10 -10.21 1.50
CA GLY A 233 -5.02 -10.84 0.18
C GLY A 233 -3.88 -11.86 0.12
N VAL A 234 -2.71 -11.47 0.58
CA VAL A 234 -1.53 -12.35 0.70
C VAL A 234 -1.81 -13.60 1.53
N LEU A 235 -2.61 -13.53 2.59
CA LEU A 235 -2.94 -14.70 3.41
C LEU A 235 -3.80 -15.74 2.67
N LEU A 236 -4.55 -15.32 1.65
CA LEU A 236 -5.48 -16.15 0.87
C LEU A 236 -5.01 -16.45 -0.55
N HIS A 237 -3.80 -16.04 -0.95
CA HIS A 237 -3.27 -16.18 -2.31
C HIS A 237 -3.23 -17.62 -2.84
N ASP A 238 -3.10 -18.59 -1.95
CA ASP A 238 -3.02 -20.02 -2.28
C ASP A 238 -4.39 -20.72 -2.38
N GLU A 239 -5.50 -20.02 -2.08
CA GLU A 239 -6.87 -20.53 -2.22
C GLU A 239 -7.41 -20.30 -3.65
N ALA A 240 -6.92 -21.06 -4.63
CA ALA A 240 -7.14 -20.83 -6.06
C ALA A 240 -8.62 -20.68 -6.46
N ARG A 241 -9.54 -21.47 -5.84
CA ARG A 241 -10.98 -21.39 -6.11
C ARG A 241 -11.57 -20.06 -5.65
N PHE A 242 -11.17 -19.61 -4.47
CA PHE A 242 -11.59 -18.33 -3.92
C PHE A 242 -11.05 -17.17 -4.76
N VAL A 243 -9.77 -17.21 -5.16
CA VAL A 243 -9.14 -16.17 -5.99
C VAL A 243 -9.86 -16.05 -7.33
N ALA A 244 -10.21 -17.17 -7.98
CA ALA A 244 -10.96 -17.15 -9.24
C ALA A 244 -12.36 -16.54 -9.07
N ALA A 245 -13.11 -16.96 -8.03
CA ALA A 245 -14.44 -16.44 -7.74
C ALA A 245 -14.41 -14.95 -7.34
N TRP A 246 -13.37 -14.50 -6.63
CA TRP A 246 -13.17 -13.08 -6.33
C TRP A 246 -12.99 -12.27 -7.61
N LYS A 247 -12.10 -12.70 -8.50
CA LYS A 247 -11.86 -12.02 -9.78
C LYS A 247 -13.11 -11.90 -10.63
N GLU A 248 -13.90 -12.97 -10.71
CA GLU A 248 -15.14 -12.97 -11.46
C GLU A 248 -16.19 -11.99 -10.91
N ARG A 249 -16.33 -11.93 -9.58
CA ARG A 249 -17.36 -11.09 -8.93
C ARG A 249 -16.92 -9.64 -8.69
N MET A 250 -15.67 -9.44 -8.31
CA MET A 250 -15.18 -8.14 -7.85
C MET A 250 -14.16 -7.51 -8.80
N GLY A 251 -13.60 -8.27 -9.75
CA GLY A 251 -12.54 -7.78 -10.62
C GLY A 251 -12.93 -6.52 -11.39
N GLN A 252 -14.13 -6.50 -11.99
CA GLN A 252 -14.62 -5.32 -12.73
C GLN A 252 -14.94 -4.11 -11.84
N PHE A 253 -15.25 -4.34 -10.57
CA PHE A 253 -15.53 -3.27 -9.61
C PHE A 253 -14.24 -2.65 -9.05
N VAL A 254 -13.18 -3.43 -8.96
CA VAL A 254 -11.91 -3.05 -8.31
C VAL A 254 -10.91 -2.44 -9.30
N THR A 255 -10.94 -2.85 -10.58
CA THR A 255 -10.07 -2.34 -11.66
C THR A 255 -10.74 -1.27 -12.50
#